data_11fe2280e0b3b02230f737adca39b036
#
_entry.id   11fe2280e0b3b02230f737adca39b036
#
_cell.length_a   1.000
_cell.length_b   1.000
_cell.length_c   1.000
_cell.angle_alpha   90.00
_cell.angle_beta   90.00
_cell.angle_gamma   90.00
#
_symmetry.space_group_name_H-M   'P 1'
#
loop_
_entity.id
_entity.type
_entity.pdbx_description
1 polymer ?
#
loop_
_entity_poly.entity_id
_entity_poly.type
_entity_poly.pdbx_seq_one_letter_code
_entity_poly.pdbx_strand_id
1 'polypeptide(L)' 'MWHVYICDRKGQLYTGITTDLSHRMSQHGAHLLFSEDYETKYDAARREKEIKGWRRQKKLALIKDHM' A
#
# COMPACT_ATOMS: atom_id res chain seq x y z
N MET A 1 -2.39 -8.00 12.60
CA MET A 1 -2.44 -6.59 12.21
C MET A 1 -2.68 -6.45 10.72
N TRP A 2 -3.42 -5.45 10.31
CA TRP A 2 -3.69 -5.17 8.92
C TRP A 2 -2.74 -4.11 8.40
N HIS A 3 -2.27 -4.28 7.16
CA HIS A 3 -1.35 -3.34 6.53
C HIS A 3 -2.00 -2.75 5.28
N VAL A 4 -1.94 -1.41 5.16
CA VAL A 4 -2.20 -0.74 3.90
C VAL A 4 -0.85 -0.59 3.21
N TYR A 5 -0.77 -0.93 1.94
CA TYR A 5 0.51 -0.88 1.23
C TYR A 5 0.37 -0.21 -0.13
N ILE A 6 1.48 0.35 -0.61
CA ILE A 6 1.63 0.76 -2.00
C ILE A 6 2.82 -0.02 -2.53
N CYS A 7 2.66 -0.66 -3.66
CA CYS A 7 3.73 -1.40 -4.31
C CYS A 7 3.85 -1.04 -5.77
N ASP A 8 5.04 -1.28 -6.33
CA ASP A 8 5.31 -1.10 -7.75
C ASP A 8 5.31 -2.47 -8.42
N ARG A 9 4.53 -2.59 -9.48
CA ARG A 9 4.54 -3.76 -10.34
C ARG A 9 4.60 -3.29 -11.79
N LYS A 10 5.72 -3.58 -12.44
CA LYS A 10 5.94 -3.22 -13.84
C LYS A 10 5.72 -1.73 -14.12
N GLY A 11 6.18 -0.87 -13.21
CA GLY A 11 6.07 0.57 -13.35
C GLY A 11 4.74 1.19 -12.96
N GLN A 12 3.80 0.37 -12.46
CA GLN A 12 2.51 0.87 -12.00
C GLN A 12 2.38 0.75 -10.49
N LEU A 13 1.72 1.72 -9.89
CA LEU A 13 1.48 1.73 -8.44
C LEU A 13 0.16 1.03 -8.11
N TYR A 14 0.22 0.11 -7.17
CA TYR A 14 -0.95 -0.60 -6.65
C TYR A 14 -1.08 -0.35 -5.17
N THR A 15 -2.31 -0.13 -4.71
CA THR A 15 -2.64 0.07 -3.30
C THR A 15 -3.57 -1.05 -2.86
N GLY A 16 -3.29 -1.64 -1.70
CA GLY A 16 -4.12 -2.72 -1.18
C GLY A 16 -3.99 -2.87 0.32
N ILE A 17 -4.67 -3.86 0.86
CA ILE A 17 -4.56 -4.23 2.27
C ILE A 17 -4.25 -5.72 2.38
N THR A 18 -3.51 -6.08 3.42
CA THR A 18 -3.17 -7.48 3.69
C THR A 18 -2.77 -7.65 5.15
N THR A 19 -2.85 -8.88 5.64
CA THR A 19 -2.30 -9.25 6.95
C THR A 19 -0.90 -9.82 6.82
N ASP A 20 -0.41 -10.07 5.60
CA ASP A 20 0.90 -10.66 5.33
C ASP A 20 1.54 -9.98 4.12
N LEU A 21 2.35 -8.96 4.38
CA LEU A 21 3.02 -8.19 3.32
C LEU A 21 4.00 -9.04 2.52
N SER A 22 4.81 -9.86 3.18
CA SER A 22 5.80 -10.68 2.52
C SER A 22 5.19 -11.62 1.52
N HIS A 23 4.13 -12.32 1.93
CA HIS A 23 3.42 -13.25 1.07
C HIS A 23 2.78 -12.52 -0.12
N ARG A 24 2.14 -11.38 0.15
CA ARG A 24 1.48 -10.61 -0.90
C ARG A 24 2.46 -10.09 -1.95
N MET A 25 3.60 -9.57 -1.53
CA MET A 25 4.63 -9.06 -2.44
C MET A 25 5.24 -10.19 -3.26
N SER A 26 5.53 -11.32 -2.62
CA SER A 26 6.05 -12.50 -3.29
C SER A 26 5.07 -13.02 -4.35
N GLN A 27 3.79 -13.09 -3.99
CA GLN A 27 2.74 -13.60 -4.87
C GLN A 27 2.57 -12.76 -6.15
N HIS A 28 2.74 -11.46 -6.03
CA HIS A 28 2.56 -10.54 -7.16
C HIS A 28 3.86 -10.16 -7.86
N GLY A 29 5.01 -10.58 -7.36
CA GLY A 29 6.30 -10.18 -7.90
C GLY A 29 6.47 -8.66 -7.85
N ALA A 30 5.97 -8.02 -6.81
CA ALA A 30 5.94 -6.58 -6.68
C ALA A 30 6.97 -6.07 -5.67
N HIS A 31 7.36 -4.80 -5.81
CA HIS A 31 8.24 -4.12 -4.86
C HIS A 31 7.43 -3.28 -3.90
N LEU A 32 7.58 -3.53 -2.61
CA LEU A 32 6.91 -2.74 -1.58
C LEU A 32 7.56 -1.37 -1.48
N LEU A 33 6.76 -0.32 -1.61
CA LEU A 33 7.24 1.07 -1.53
C LEU A 33 6.79 1.78 -0.26
N PHE A 34 5.66 1.36 0.32
CA PHE A 34 5.06 2.02 1.47
C PHE A 34 4.14 1.06 2.19
N SER A 35 4.10 1.14 3.52
CA SER A 35 3.10 0.42 4.31
C SER A 35 2.75 1.19 5.58
N GLU A 36 1.50 1.06 6.00
CA GLU A 36 0.99 1.56 7.28
C GLU A 36 0.25 0.42 7.97
N ASP A 37 0.34 0.39 9.30
CA ASP A 37 -0.28 -0.68 10.08
C ASP A 37 -1.56 -0.19 10.76
N TYR A 38 -2.56 -1.06 10.78
CA TYR A 38 -3.85 -0.80 11.45
C TYR A 38 -4.28 -2.04 12.21
N GLU A 39 -4.95 -1.83 13.34
CA GLU A 39 -5.42 -2.95 14.17
C GLU A 39 -6.59 -3.69 13.54
N THR A 40 -7.44 -2.99 12.79
CA THR A 40 -8.63 -3.58 12.21
C THR A 40 -8.63 -3.48 10.69
N LYS A 41 -9.31 -4.44 10.06
CA LYS A 41 -9.51 -4.43 8.62
C LYS A 41 -10.28 -3.18 8.19
N TYR A 42 -11.24 -2.76 9.00
CA TYR A 42 -12.07 -1.59 8.69
C TYR A 42 -11.21 -0.33 8.51
N ASP A 43 -10.32 -0.07 9.46
CA ASP A 43 -9.45 1.11 9.41
C ASP A 43 -8.48 1.03 8.22
N ALA A 44 -7.92 -0.14 7.97
CA ALA A 44 -7.04 -0.35 6.82
C ALA A 44 -7.77 -0.12 5.50
N ALA A 45 -8.97 -0.68 5.36
CA ALA A 45 -9.77 -0.54 4.14
C ALA A 45 -10.17 0.92 3.88
N ARG A 46 -10.48 1.65 4.94
CA ARG A 46 -10.81 3.06 4.86
C ARG A 46 -9.64 3.87 4.31
N ARG A 47 -8.43 3.61 4.82
CA ARG A 47 -7.22 4.28 4.35
C ARG A 47 -6.87 3.88 2.91
N GLU A 48 -7.02 2.61 2.58
CA GLU A 48 -6.81 2.11 1.22
C GLU A 48 -7.69 2.88 0.22
N LYS A 49 -8.97 3.02 0.54
CA LYS A 49 -9.92 3.72 -0.32
C LYS A 49 -9.51 5.18 -0.51
N GLU A 50 -9.05 5.83 0.55
CA GLU A 50 -8.57 7.20 0.50
C GLU A 50 -7.38 7.33 -0.45
N ILE A 51 -6.36 6.49 -0.28
CA ILE A 51 -5.15 6.53 -1.10
C ILE A 51 -5.45 6.18 -2.57
N LYS A 52 -6.33 5.24 -2.82
CA LYS A 52 -6.72 4.88 -4.19
C LYS A 52 -7.32 6.05 -4.97
N GLY A 53 -7.96 6.98 -4.26
CA GLY A 53 -8.51 8.18 -4.88
C GLY A 53 -7.49 9.26 -5.19
N TRP A 54 -6.26 9.11 -4.74
CA TRP A 54 -5.21 10.09 -4.93
C TRP A 54 -4.58 9.98 -6.33
N ARG A 55 -4.07 11.12 -6.83
CA ARG A 55 -3.26 11.13 -8.04
C ARG A 55 -1.89 10.51 -7.75
N ARG A 56 -1.22 10.06 -8.82
CA ARG A 56 0.11 9.44 -8.72
C ARG A 56 1.11 10.31 -7.95
N GLN A 57 1.12 11.63 -8.22
CA GLN A 57 2.06 12.55 -7.56
C GLN A 57 1.89 12.54 -6.04
N LYS A 58 0.65 12.50 -5.56
CA LYS A 58 0.39 12.47 -4.12
C LYS A 58 0.82 11.14 -3.50
N LYS A 59 0.63 10.04 -4.21
CA LYS A 59 1.09 8.73 -3.76
C LYS A 59 2.62 8.69 -3.67
N LEU A 60 3.30 9.25 -4.67
CA LEU A 60 4.77 9.32 -4.68
C LEU A 60 5.30 10.20 -3.54
N ALA A 61 4.60 11.29 -3.22
CA ALA A 61 4.97 12.15 -2.10
C ALA A 61 4.84 11.40 -0.77
N LEU A 62 3.78 10.61 -0.59
CA LEU A 62 3.60 9.80 0.60
C LEU A 62 4.73 8.78 0.74
N ILE A 63 5.10 8.13 -0.33
CA ILE A 63 6.19 7.14 -0.35
C ILE A 63 7.51 7.81 0.03
N LYS A 64 7.78 8.97 -0.54
CA LYS A 64 9.01 9.73 -0.25
C LYS A 64 9.08 10.16 1.21
N ASP A 65 7.97 10.63 1.77
CA ASP A 65 7.93 11.08 3.16
C ASP A 65 8.11 9.93 4.15
N HIS A 66 7.76 8.72 3.72
CA HIS A 66 7.86 7.52 4.55
C HIS A 66 9.31 6.99 4.60
N MET A 67 10.12 7.30 3.63
CA MET A 67 11.52 6.81 3.54
C MET A 67 12.46 7.59 4.48
#